data_2d0cb599708d60df41808d30ca460f85
#
_entry.id   2d0cb599708d60df41808d30ca460f85
#
_cell.length_a   1.000
_cell.length_b   1.000
_cell.length_c   1.000
_cell.angle_alpha   90.00
_cell.angle_beta   90.00
_cell.angle_gamma   90.00
#
_symmetry.space_group_name_H-M   'P 1'
#
loop_
_entity.id
_entity.type
_entity.pdbx_description
1 polymer ?
#
loop_
_entity_poly.entity_id
_entity_poly.type
_entity_poly.pdbx_seq_one_letter_code
_entity_poly.pdbx_strand_id
1 'polypeptide(L)'
;MRLALICVCFVLAVYVHSTPAQTTATERAEANPGRPTVSTPATLTPAGYLQFETGTLAANHSPEFSSRYGLNEVLKLSVAPRLELLASAEPIAHYTTDGIHGNRVAEVFLGAQAVLSPGEGSRPTIAVSYFHKVYDGGAPELDFGSPSNSFLLLASADVKGFHYDANAIFNEMVQDQVRRAQFGQTLSISHHLVRNFAVSGEIWHFNQPFLRGHAVGNLWAVGYTVRKTLVLDAGFNRGLTSTSTRWEAFVGFTYLLPHRLFGK
;
A
#
# COMPACT_ATOMS: atom_id res chain seq x y z
N MET A 1 34.37 -2.68 23.54
CA MET A 1 34.23 -3.93 22.76
C MET A 1 33.31 -3.58 21.58
N ARG A 2 33.90 -3.41 20.39
CA ARG A 2 33.17 -2.99 19.19
C ARG A 2 32.57 -4.22 18.52
N LEU A 3 31.24 -4.33 18.48
CA LEU A 3 30.54 -5.35 17.71
C LEU A 3 30.48 -4.87 16.26
N ALA A 4 31.15 -5.59 15.37
CA ALA A 4 31.09 -5.35 13.94
C ALA A 4 29.72 -5.77 13.41
N LEU A 5 29.03 -4.82 12.79
CA LEU A 5 27.79 -5.04 12.06
C LEU A 5 28.15 -5.72 10.73
N ILE A 6 27.89 -7.01 10.64
CA ILE A 6 28.05 -7.75 9.38
C ILE A 6 26.83 -7.44 8.52
N CYS A 7 27.03 -6.59 7.51
CA CYS A 7 26.08 -6.37 6.43
C CYS A 7 26.09 -7.62 5.54
N VAL A 8 25.11 -8.51 5.70
CA VAL A 8 24.88 -9.62 4.78
C VAL A 8 24.13 -9.08 3.57
N CYS A 9 24.87 -8.68 2.54
CA CYS A 9 24.31 -8.45 1.21
C CYS A 9 23.94 -9.82 0.60
N PHE A 10 22.66 -10.18 0.68
CA PHE A 10 22.12 -11.29 -0.09
C PHE A 10 22.00 -10.86 -1.56
N VAL A 11 23.03 -11.13 -2.35
CA VAL A 11 22.95 -11.08 -3.81
C VAL A 11 22.21 -12.33 -4.26
N LEU A 12 20.90 -12.24 -4.40
CA LEU A 12 20.09 -13.23 -5.11
C LEU A 12 20.39 -13.09 -6.61
N ALA A 13 21.32 -13.89 -7.11
CA ALA A 13 21.50 -14.09 -8.53
C ALA A 13 20.30 -14.89 -9.07
N VAL A 14 19.26 -14.19 -9.48
CA VAL A 14 18.13 -14.80 -10.18
C VAL A 14 18.58 -15.09 -11.61
N TYR A 15 18.83 -16.36 -11.93
CA TYR A 15 19.00 -16.81 -13.31
C TYR A 15 17.68 -16.58 -14.06
N VAL A 16 17.63 -15.51 -14.84
CA VAL A 16 16.53 -15.21 -15.74
C VAL A 16 16.71 -16.06 -17.00
N HIS A 17 15.98 -17.17 -17.09
CA HIS A 17 15.77 -17.81 -18.38
C HIS A 17 14.83 -16.92 -19.18
N SER A 18 15.37 -16.15 -20.10
CA SER A 18 14.62 -15.37 -21.09
C SER A 18 14.03 -16.31 -22.13
N THR A 19 12.79 -16.75 -21.94
CA THR A 19 11.96 -17.22 -23.02
C THR A 19 11.55 -15.99 -23.84
N PRO A 20 11.77 -15.95 -25.17
CA PRO A 20 11.30 -14.85 -25.99
C PRO A 20 9.77 -14.92 -26.05
N ALA A 21 9.11 -14.03 -25.31
CA ALA A 21 7.68 -13.79 -25.49
C ALA A 21 7.49 -13.13 -26.86
N GLN A 22 6.76 -13.78 -27.73
CA GLN A 22 6.33 -13.24 -29.01
C GLN A 22 5.49 -11.98 -28.77
N THR A 23 6.02 -10.87 -29.21
CA THR A 23 5.39 -9.55 -29.16
C THR A 23 4.25 -9.50 -30.15
N THR A 24 3.04 -9.73 -29.71
CA THR A 24 1.82 -9.38 -30.44
C THR A 24 1.24 -8.12 -29.85
N ALA A 25 1.04 -7.11 -30.70
CA ALA A 25 0.34 -5.84 -30.49
C ALA A 25 0.72 -5.10 -29.19
N THR A 26 1.18 -3.89 -29.32
CA THR A 26 1.45 -2.94 -28.23
C THR A 26 0.19 -2.74 -27.38
N GLU A 27 -0.03 -3.63 -26.45
CA GLU A 27 -1.05 -3.44 -25.42
C GLU A 27 -0.64 -2.20 -24.62
N ARG A 28 -1.49 -1.17 -24.66
CA ARG A 28 -1.20 0.08 -23.95
C ARG A 28 -1.12 -0.23 -22.47
N ALA A 29 -0.04 0.21 -21.82
CA ALA A 29 0.15 0.04 -20.40
C ALA A 29 -1.06 0.56 -19.60
N GLU A 30 -1.44 -0.19 -18.56
CA GLU A 30 -2.57 0.12 -17.71
C GLU A 30 -2.07 0.44 -16.30
N ALA A 31 -2.76 1.35 -15.62
CA ALA A 31 -2.50 1.65 -14.23
C ALA A 31 -2.79 0.41 -13.36
N ASN A 32 -1.96 0.21 -12.33
CA ASN A 32 -2.12 -0.83 -11.31
C ASN A 32 -2.34 -0.19 -9.93
N PRO A 33 -3.57 0.25 -9.61
CA PRO A 33 -3.84 0.94 -8.35
C PRO A 33 -3.57 0.06 -7.13
N GLY A 34 -2.84 0.58 -6.14
CA GLY A 34 -2.84 0.05 -4.78
C GLY A 34 -3.94 0.66 -3.92
N ARG A 35 -4.50 1.80 -4.36
CA ARG A 35 -5.68 2.43 -3.78
C ARG A 35 -6.95 1.79 -4.34
N PRO A 36 -8.08 1.84 -3.63
CA PRO A 36 -8.31 2.52 -2.35
C PRO A 36 -8.13 1.63 -1.10
N THR A 37 -7.69 0.40 -1.26
CA THR A 37 -7.59 -0.61 -0.19
C THR A 37 -6.34 -0.43 0.69
N VAL A 38 -6.36 -0.96 1.91
CA VAL A 38 -5.17 -1.16 2.75
C VAL A 38 -4.30 -2.27 2.18
N SER A 39 -4.95 -3.27 1.56
CA SER A 39 -4.25 -4.34 0.84
C SER A 39 -3.47 -3.78 -0.34
N THR A 40 -2.22 -4.19 -0.45
CA THR A 40 -1.35 -3.90 -1.58
C THR A 40 -1.42 -5.06 -2.57
N PRO A 41 -1.61 -4.82 -3.89
CA PRO A 41 -1.59 -5.88 -4.89
C PRO A 41 -0.20 -6.48 -5.04
N ALA A 42 -0.15 -7.81 -5.28
CA ALA A 42 1.11 -8.52 -5.55
C ALA A 42 1.65 -8.26 -6.97
N THR A 43 0.82 -7.70 -7.85
CA THR A 43 1.21 -7.31 -9.21
C THR A 43 1.90 -5.94 -9.20
N LEU A 44 2.76 -5.68 -10.21
CA LEU A 44 3.50 -4.43 -10.33
C LEU A 44 2.92 -3.53 -11.43
N THR A 45 3.24 -2.26 -11.39
CA THR A 45 3.07 -1.38 -12.54
C THR A 45 3.87 -1.92 -13.74
N PRO A 46 3.49 -1.61 -14.98
CA PRO A 46 4.24 -2.05 -16.15
C PRO A 46 5.71 -1.60 -16.10
N ALA A 47 6.63 -2.49 -16.48
CA ALA A 47 8.07 -2.21 -16.39
C ALA A 47 8.50 -1.00 -17.22
N GLY A 48 9.27 -0.10 -16.61
CA GLY A 48 9.74 1.15 -17.17
C GLY A 48 8.77 2.33 -17.02
N TYR A 49 7.59 2.12 -16.41
CA TYR A 49 6.61 3.17 -16.18
C TYR A 49 6.65 3.68 -14.73
N LEU A 50 6.32 4.96 -14.59
CA LEU A 50 6.10 5.62 -13.30
C LEU A 50 4.61 5.82 -13.09
N GLN A 51 4.13 5.45 -11.91
CA GLN A 51 2.75 5.63 -11.45
C GLN A 51 2.71 6.52 -10.21
N PHE A 52 1.72 7.39 -10.16
CA PHE A 52 1.38 8.25 -9.03
C PHE A 52 0.05 7.81 -8.46
N GLU A 53 -0.02 7.72 -7.16
CA GLU A 53 -1.28 7.52 -6.42
C GLU A 53 -1.41 8.65 -5.41
N THR A 54 -2.42 9.48 -5.60
CA THR A 54 -2.65 10.67 -4.77
C THR A 54 -4.05 10.63 -4.21
N GLY A 55 -4.21 10.93 -2.93
CA GLY A 55 -5.54 10.98 -2.34
C GLY A 55 -5.59 11.72 -1.02
N THR A 56 -6.75 12.26 -0.73
CA THR A 56 -7.06 12.86 0.55
C THR A 56 -7.81 11.88 1.43
N LEU A 57 -7.56 11.96 2.72
CA LEU A 57 -8.20 11.16 3.75
C LEU A 57 -8.66 12.08 4.87
N ALA A 58 -9.92 11.92 5.28
CA ALA A 58 -10.48 12.52 6.47
C ALA A 58 -10.84 11.42 7.47
N ALA A 59 -10.30 11.50 8.69
CA ALA A 59 -10.50 10.50 9.74
C ALA A 59 -10.97 11.15 11.03
N ASN A 60 -11.73 10.42 11.83
CA ASN A 60 -12.17 10.90 13.13
C ASN A 60 -12.32 9.79 14.17
N HIS A 61 -12.19 10.20 15.43
CA HIS A 61 -12.32 9.34 16.62
C HIS A 61 -11.32 8.17 16.57
N SER A 62 -10.03 8.49 16.57
CA SER A 62 -8.92 7.58 16.82
C SER A 62 -8.49 7.64 18.28
N PRO A 63 -7.80 6.62 18.82
CA PRO A 63 -7.13 6.73 20.11
C PRO A 63 -6.11 7.87 20.20
N GLU A 64 -5.55 8.34 19.08
CA GLU A 64 -4.50 9.35 19.01
C GLU A 64 -4.97 10.75 18.63
N PHE A 65 -6.14 10.86 17.99
CA PHE A 65 -6.70 12.14 17.55
C PHE A 65 -8.22 12.14 17.55
N SER A 66 -8.81 13.29 17.71
CA SER A 66 -10.27 13.47 17.55
C SER A 66 -10.68 13.62 16.09
N SER A 67 -9.86 14.31 15.29
CA SER A 67 -10.03 14.44 13.83
C SER A 67 -8.68 14.59 13.14
N ARG A 68 -8.59 14.10 11.89
CA ARG A 68 -7.41 14.18 11.05
C ARG A 68 -7.81 14.31 9.60
N TYR A 69 -7.08 15.13 8.86
CA TYR A 69 -7.16 15.25 7.40
C TYR A 69 -5.76 15.20 6.82
N GLY A 70 -5.53 14.36 5.82
CA GLY A 70 -4.22 14.14 5.22
C GLY A 70 -4.26 14.06 3.70
N LEU A 71 -3.11 14.33 3.09
CA LEU A 71 -2.83 14.11 1.68
C LEU A 71 -1.80 12.99 1.55
N ASN A 72 -2.20 11.86 1.01
CA ASN A 72 -1.34 10.68 0.83
C ASN A 72 -0.83 10.61 -0.60
N GLU A 73 0.46 10.34 -0.74
CA GLU A 73 1.17 10.22 -2.02
C GLU A 73 1.93 8.90 -2.06
N VAL A 74 1.79 8.14 -3.15
CA VAL A 74 2.61 6.96 -3.44
C VAL A 74 3.16 7.05 -4.85
N LEU A 75 4.46 6.84 -4.99
CA LEU A 75 5.17 6.72 -6.26
C LEU A 75 5.59 5.27 -6.45
N LYS A 76 5.32 4.72 -7.63
CA LYS A 76 5.68 3.36 -8.04
C LYS A 76 6.47 3.40 -9.33
N LEU A 77 7.67 2.85 -9.34
CA LEU A 77 8.54 2.78 -10.51
C LEU A 77 9.01 1.34 -10.73
N SER A 78 8.41 0.65 -11.69
CA SER A 78 8.85 -0.70 -12.04
C SER A 78 10.13 -0.64 -12.87
N VAL A 79 11.26 -0.97 -12.23
CA VAL A 79 12.59 -0.97 -12.84
C VAL A 79 12.89 -2.24 -13.64
N ALA A 80 12.14 -3.31 -13.37
CA ALA A 80 12.21 -4.58 -14.10
C ALA A 80 10.83 -5.27 -14.06
N PRO A 81 10.58 -6.31 -14.89
CA PRO A 81 9.29 -7.02 -14.91
C PRO A 81 8.86 -7.63 -13.56
N ARG A 82 9.80 -7.78 -12.63
CA ARG A 82 9.55 -8.37 -11.30
C ARG A 82 10.05 -7.51 -10.15
N LEU A 83 10.43 -6.25 -10.40
CA LEU A 83 10.96 -5.36 -9.37
C LEU A 83 10.44 -3.94 -9.56
N GLU A 84 9.82 -3.42 -8.52
CA GLU A 84 9.29 -2.07 -8.41
C GLU A 84 9.90 -1.34 -7.23
N LEU A 85 10.29 -0.09 -7.42
CA LEU A 85 10.69 0.83 -6.36
C LEU A 85 9.48 1.63 -5.92
N LEU A 86 9.40 1.88 -4.63
CA LEU A 86 8.26 2.51 -3.97
C LEU A 86 8.72 3.69 -3.14
N ALA A 87 7.96 4.78 -3.17
CA ALA A 87 8.10 5.86 -2.22
C ALA A 87 6.69 6.27 -1.75
N SER A 88 6.50 6.40 -0.45
CA SER A 88 5.23 6.83 0.14
C SER A 88 5.49 8.00 1.07
N ALA A 89 4.61 9.00 1.02
CA ALA A 89 4.68 10.18 1.86
C ALA A 89 3.28 10.69 2.19
N GLU A 90 3.18 11.41 3.28
CA GLU A 90 2.02 12.23 3.60
C GLU A 90 2.50 13.66 3.87
N PRO A 91 2.61 14.49 2.81
CA PRO A 91 3.20 15.82 2.90
C PRO A 91 2.38 16.81 3.74
N ILE A 92 1.10 16.53 3.96
CA ILE A 92 0.20 17.37 4.77
C ILE A 92 -0.66 16.46 5.63
N ALA A 93 -0.56 16.64 6.96
CA ALA A 93 -1.49 16.10 7.94
C ALA A 93 -1.95 17.24 8.86
N HIS A 94 -3.23 17.57 8.78
CA HIS A 94 -3.91 18.47 9.72
C HIS A 94 -4.68 17.63 10.72
N TYR A 95 -4.51 17.87 12.01
CA TYR A 95 -5.15 17.06 13.04
C TYR A 95 -5.56 17.89 14.26
N THR A 96 -6.45 17.31 15.05
CA THR A 96 -6.88 17.83 16.35
C THR A 96 -6.71 16.73 17.39
N THR A 97 -5.94 16.99 18.43
CA THR A 97 -5.74 16.12 19.58
C THR A 97 -5.98 16.94 20.84
N ASP A 98 -6.88 16.48 21.72
CA ASP A 98 -7.24 17.16 22.98
C ASP A 98 -7.62 18.65 22.79
N GLY A 99 -8.28 18.97 21.69
CA GLY A 99 -8.66 20.36 21.34
C GLY A 99 -7.52 21.20 20.78
N ILE A 100 -6.32 20.67 20.63
CA ILE A 100 -5.16 21.35 20.04
C ILE A 100 -5.09 20.97 18.55
N HIS A 101 -5.02 22.01 17.70
CA HIS A 101 -4.84 21.83 16.26
C HIS A 101 -3.37 21.78 15.89
N GLY A 102 -3.00 20.86 15.03
CA GLY A 102 -1.65 20.71 14.51
C GLY A 102 -1.63 20.56 12.98
N ASN A 103 -0.53 20.97 12.40
CA ASN A 103 -0.16 20.71 11.01
C ASN A 103 1.24 20.12 10.99
N ARG A 104 1.39 18.97 10.35
CA ARG A 104 2.68 18.29 10.22
C ARG A 104 2.81 17.68 8.83
N VAL A 105 4.05 17.50 8.41
CA VAL A 105 4.40 16.47 7.44
C VAL A 105 4.37 15.15 8.23
N ALA A 106 3.73 14.13 7.72
CA ALA A 106 3.80 12.81 8.34
C ALA A 106 5.04 12.04 7.81
N GLU A 107 4.99 10.74 7.89
CA GLU A 107 6.15 9.90 7.60
C GLU A 107 6.45 9.85 6.10
N VAL A 108 7.73 9.58 5.78
CA VAL A 108 8.17 9.23 4.44
C VAL A 108 8.82 7.84 4.48
N PHE A 109 8.37 6.98 3.58
CA PHE A 109 8.88 5.62 3.42
C PHE A 109 9.50 5.45 2.03
N LEU A 110 10.61 4.73 1.98
CA LEU A 110 11.16 4.18 0.75
C LEU A 110 11.07 2.66 0.80
N GLY A 111 10.77 2.05 -0.33
CA GLY A 111 10.57 0.62 -0.39
C GLY A 111 10.83 0.01 -1.75
N ALA A 112 10.66 -1.29 -1.79
CA ALA A 112 10.70 -2.07 -3.02
C ALA A 112 9.74 -3.25 -2.92
N GLN A 113 9.18 -3.65 -4.06
CA GLN A 113 8.36 -4.85 -4.20
C GLN A 113 8.95 -5.78 -5.26
N ALA A 114 9.01 -7.07 -4.95
CA ALA A 114 9.51 -8.07 -5.87
C ALA A 114 8.49 -9.21 -6.04
N VAL A 115 8.17 -9.55 -7.30
CA VAL A 115 7.35 -10.71 -7.63
C VAL A 115 8.19 -11.97 -7.57
N LEU A 116 7.86 -12.85 -6.63
CA LEU A 116 8.51 -14.14 -6.44
C LEU A 116 7.97 -15.18 -7.43
N SER A 117 6.64 -15.25 -7.56
CA SER A 117 5.96 -16.18 -8.46
C SER A 117 4.83 -15.44 -9.17
N PRO A 118 4.91 -15.26 -10.51
CA PRO A 118 3.79 -14.73 -11.26
C PRO A 118 2.65 -15.74 -11.30
N GLY A 119 1.44 -15.25 -11.15
CA GLY A 119 0.21 -16.01 -11.27
C GLY A 119 -0.47 -15.81 -12.61
N GLU A 120 -1.54 -16.59 -12.84
CA GLU A 120 -2.42 -16.44 -13.99
C GLU A 120 -3.82 -16.96 -13.61
N GLY A 121 -4.83 -16.11 -13.80
CA GLY A 121 -6.21 -16.43 -13.42
C GLY A 121 -6.34 -16.77 -11.93
N SER A 122 -6.79 -17.98 -11.59
CA SER A 122 -6.96 -18.43 -10.20
C SER A 122 -5.65 -18.82 -9.50
N ARG A 123 -4.54 -18.96 -10.24
CA ARG A 123 -3.22 -19.16 -9.66
C ARG A 123 -2.70 -17.83 -9.16
N PRO A 124 -2.40 -17.67 -7.86
CA PRO A 124 -2.01 -16.37 -7.32
C PRO A 124 -0.62 -15.91 -7.80
N THR A 125 -0.50 -14.61 -8.04
CA THR A 125 0.79 -13.92 -8.02
C THR A 125 1.22 -13.77 -6.57
N ILE A 126 2.46 -14.13 -6.27
CA ILE A 126 3.07 -13.98 -4.94
C ILE A 126 4.20 -12.97 -5.04
N ALA A 127 4.20 -11.99 -4.16
CA ALA A 127 5.23 -10.97 -4.07
C ALA A 127 5.61 -10.69 -2.61
N VAL A 128 6.74 -10.02 -2.45
CA VAL A 128 7.18 -9.46 -1.18
C VAL A 128 7.45 -7.98 -1.35
N SER A 129 7.11 -7.19 -0.33
CA SER A 129 7.46 -5.78 -0.26
C SER A 129 8.22 -5.51 1.03
N TYR A 130 9.13 -4.54 0.95
CA TYR A 130 9.82 -4.01 2.10
C TYR A 130 9.76 -2.49 2.06
N PHE A 131 9.47 -1.86 3.20
CA PHE A 131 9.51 -0.41 3.40
C PHE A 131 10.37 -0.05 4.59
N HIS A 132 11.08 1.05 4.45
CA HIS A 132 11.86 1.66 5.51
C HIS A 132 11.44 3.12 5.69
N LYS A 133 11.15 3.52 6.93
CA LYS A 133 10.86 4.92 7.28
C LYS A 133 12.14 5.73 7.23
N VAL A 134 12.20 6.70 6.31
CA VAL A 134 13.36 7.60 6.14
C VAL A 134 13.16 8.94 6.80
N TYR A 135 11.91 9.31 7.10
CA TYR A 135 11.55 10.54 7.79
C TYR A 135 10.37 10.29 8.74
N ASP A 136 10.47 10.82 9.95
CA ASP A 136 9.44 10.77 10.98
C ASP A 136 8.91 12.19 11.20
N GLY A 137 7.69 12.46 10.71
CA GLY A 137 7.10 13.80 10.74
C GLY A 137 6.37 14.14 12.04
N GLY A 138 6.07 13.15 12.86
CA GLY A 138 5.37 13.29 14.13
C GLY A 138 3.91 13.72 14.01
N ALA A 139 3.23 13.40 12.91
CA ALA A 139 1.78 13.46 12.84
C ALA A 139 1.16 12.26 13.60
N PRO A 140 -0.04 12.39 14.20
CA PRO A 140 -0.73 11.25 14.83
C PRO A 140 -0.95 10.12 13.83
N GLU A 141 -0.77 8.89 14.29
CA GLU A 141 -0.80 7.70 13.44
C GLU A 141 -2.24 7.23 13.17
N LEU A 142 -2.41 6.54 12.04
CA LEU A 142 -3.59 5.75 11.73
C LEU A 142 -3.44 4.32 12.29
N ASP A 143 -4.43 3.48 12.09
CA ASP A 143 -4.57 2.16 12.73
C ASP A 143 -3.40 1.18 12.50
N PHE A 144 -2.71 1.28 11.38
CA PHE A 144 -1.51 0.47 11.09
C PHE A 144 -0.22 1.09 11.64
N GLY A 145 -0.31 2.26 12.28
CA GLY A 145 0.81 2.93 12.93
C GLY A 145 1.86 3.44 11.95
N SER A 146 3.00 3.83 12.49
CA SER A 146 4.17 4.33 11.75
C SER A 146 5.39 3.41 11.97
N PRO A 147 5.47 2.27 11.27
CA PRO A 147 6.56 1.32 11.46
C PRO A 147 7.90 1.90 10.99
N SER A 148 8.98 1.58 11.71
CA SER A 148 10.34 1.89 11.25
C SER A 148 10.73 1.03 10.05
N ASN A 149 10.30 -0.23 10.07
CA ASN A 149 10.47 -1.19 8.98
C ASN A 149 9.18 -1.99 8.81
N SER A 150 8.83 -2.26 7.58
CA SER A 150 7.66 -3.08 7.22
C SER A 150 8.03 -4.11 6.17
N PHE A 151 7.67 -5.36 6.41
CA PHE A 151 7.79 -6.46 5.47
C PHE A 151 6.40 -7.02 5.19
N LEU A 152 6.07 -7.17 3.90
CA LEU A 152 4.77 -7.66 3.45
C LEU A 152 4.95 -8.88 2.57
N LEU A 153 4.17 -9.92 2.83
CA LEU A 153 3.92 -11.02 1.91
C LEU A 153 2.57 -10.77 1.25
N LEU A 154 2.55 -10.76 -0.07
CA LEU A 154 1.42 -10.35 -0.90
C LEU A 154 0.98 -11.50 -1.79
N ALA A 155 -0.34 -11.67 -1.94
CA ALA A 155 -0.94 -12.61 -2.88
C ALA A 155 -2.11 -11.97 -3.60
N SER A 156 -2.12 -12.02 -4.93
CA SER A 156 -3.22 -11.52 -5.78
C SER A 156 -3.69 -12.60 -6.74
N ALA A 157 -5.00 -12.76 -6.90
CA ALA A 157 -5.59 -13.74 -7.82
C ALA A 157 -6.93 -13.28 -8.37
N ASP A 158 -7.26 -13.72 -9.60
CA ASP A 158 -8.55 -13.51 -10.22
C ASP A 158 -9.33 -14.83 -10.21
N VAL A 159 -10.48 -14.86 -9.52
CA VAL A 159 -11.31 -16.05 -9.41
C VAL A 159 -12.74 -15.72 -9.75
N LYS A 160 -13.25 -16.30 -10.83
CA LYS A 160 -14.66 -16.16 -11.27
C LYS A 160 -15.12 -14.70 -11.42
N GLY A 161 -14.24 -13.82 -11.92
CA GLY A 161 -14.55 -12.41 -12.14
C GLY A 161 -14.38 -11.51 -10.91
N PHE A 162 -13.96 -12.07 -9.78
CA PHE A 162 -13.54 -11.32 -8.59
C PHE A 162 -12.01 -11.28 -8.53
N HIS A 163 -11.49 -10.13 -8.20
CA HIS A 163 -10.08 -9.95 -7.88
C HIS A 163 -9.88 -9.96 -6.36
N TYR A 164 -8.85 -10.66 -5.91
CA TYR A 164 -8.51 -10.83 -4.49
C TYR A 164 -7.09 -10.37 -4.23
N ASP A 165 -6.90 -9.53 -3.21
CA ASP A 165 -5.60 -9.21 -2.65
C ASP A 165 -5.57 -9.61 -1.17
N ALA A 166 -4.59 -10.42 -0.80
CA ALA A 166 -4.36 -10.83 0.58
C ALA A 166 -2.94 -10.47 1.00
N ASN A 167 -2.80 -9.84 2.15
CA ASN A 167 -1.48 -9.48 2.69
C ASN A 167 -1.27 -10.03 4.10
N ALA A 168 -0.05 -10.50 4.36
CA ALA A 168 0.47 -10.70 5.69
C ALA A 168 1.58 -9.67 5.92
N ILE A 169 1.46 -8.87 6.98
CA ILE A 169 2.27 -7.70 7.24
C ILE A 169 3.02 -7.89 8.55
N PHE A 170 4.30 -7.61 8.54
CA PHE A 170 5.17 -7.62 9.68
C PHE A 170 5.84 -6.26 9.81
N ASN A 171 5.51 -5.53 10.89
CA ASN A 171 6.00 -4.20 11.17
C ASN A 171 6.91 -4.19 12.41
N GLU A 172 8.00 -3.44 12.33
CA GLU A 172 8.79 -3.05 13.48
C GLU A 172 8.29 -1.69 13.97
N MET A 173 7.58 -1.68 15.09
CA MET A 173 7.09 -0.47 15.74
C MET A 173 8.09 0.01 16.78
N VAL A 174 8.38 1.32 16.81
CA VAL A 174 9.31 1.93 17.77
C VAL A 174 8.62 3.08 18.47
N GLN A 175 8.49 3.01 19.81
CA GLN A 175 7.99 4.09 20.63
C GLN A 175 8.88 4.21 21.87
N ASP A 176 9.36 5.42 22.21
CA ASP A 176 10.23 5.69 23.35
C ASP A 176 11.45 4.75 23.43
N GLN A 177 12.08 4.48 22.27
CA GLN A 177 13.20 3.54 22.09
C GLN A 177 12.87 2.06 22.35
N VAL A 178 11.63 1.73 22.67
CA VAL A 178 11.15 0.34 22.77
C VAL A 178 10.70 -0.15 21.40
N ARG A 179 11.24 -1.31 21.01
CA ARG A 179 10.88 -1.98 19.74
C ARG A 179 9.89 -3.09 20.01
N ARG A 180 8.83 -3.14 19.24
CA ARG A 180 7.82 -4.20 19.29
C ARG A 180 7.41 -4.64 17.89
N ALA A 181 7.07 -5.91 17.74
CA ALA A 181 6.51 -6.44 16.52
C ALA A 181 5.00 -6.16 16.45
N GLN A 182 4.55 -5.66 15.29
CA GLN A 182 3.15 -5.62 14.91
C GLN A 182 2.91 -6.59 13.76
N PHE A 183 1.84 -7.36 13.85
CA PHE A 183 1.37 -8.24 12.78
C PHE A 183 0.07 -7.71 12.23
N GLY A 184 -0.02 -7.62 10.91
CA GLY A 184 -1.20 -7.22 10.19
C GLY A 184 -1.64 -8.28 9.18
N GLN A 185 -2.92 -8.29 8.88
CA GLN A 185 -3.54 -9.12 7.85
C GLN A 185 -4.62 -8.32 7.16
N THR A 186 -4.65 -8.39 5.85
CA THR A 186 -5.70 -7.74 5.06
C THR A 186 -6.21 -8.70 3.99
N LEU A 187 -7.48 -8.58 3.65
CA LEU A 187 -8.10 -9.28 2.53
C LEU A 187 -9.08 -8.35 1.85
N SER A 188 -8.79 -7.97 0.63
CA SER A 188 -9.69 -7.22 -0.23
C SER A 188 -10.28 -8.11 -1.32
N ILE A 189 -11.50 -7.80 -1.71
CA ILE A 189 -12.22 -8.41 -2.81
C ILE A 189 -12.79 -7.28 -3.65
N SER A 190 -12.50 -7.28 -4.94
CA SER A 190 -13.04 -6.33 -5.88
C SER A 190 -13.74 -7.00 -7.06
N HIS A 191 -14.70 -6.31 -7.64
CA HIS A 191 -15.47 -6.77 -8.78
C HIS A 191 -15.86 -5.62 -9.70
N HIS A 192 -15.69 -5.82 -11.01
CA HIS A 192 -16.18 -4.89 -12.03
C HIS A 192 -17.69 -5.04 -12.19
N LEU A 193 -18.45 -3.98 -11.86
CA LEU A 193 -19.90 -3.97 -11.99
C LEU A 193 -20.36 -3.69 -13.41
N VAL A 194 -19.87 -2.59 -13.97
CA VAL A 194 -20.17 -2.15 -15.35
C VAL A 194 -18.97 -1.42 -15.93
N ARG A 195 -18.64 -1.72 -17.18
CA ARG A 195 -17.56 -1.08 -17.98
C ARG A 195 -16.37 -0.57 -17.14
N ASN A 196 -16.54 0.65 -16.59
CA ASN A 196 -15.46 1.40 -15.95
C ASN A 196 -15.59 1.47 -14.42
N PHE A 197 -16.66 0.93 -13.83
CA PHE A 197 -16.88 0.94 -12.38
C PHE A 197 -16.51 -0.40 -11.76
N ALA A 198 -15.74 -0.32 -10.69
CA ALA A 198 -15.45 -1.43 -9.81
C ALA A 198 -15.90 -1.08 -8.37
N VAL A 199 -16.25 -2.10 -7.61
CA VAL A 199 -16.49 -2.00 -6.16
C VAL A 199 -15.47 -2.87 -5.45
N SER A 200 -15.04 -2.44 -4.26
CA SER A 200 -14.13 -3.17 -3.40
C SER A 200 -14.69 -3.23 -1.98
N GLY A 201 -14.53 -4.37 -1.36
CA GLY A 201 -14.73 -4.57 0.07
C GLY A 201 -13.48 -5.18 0.67
N GLU A 202 -13.10 -4.73 1.85
CA GLU A 202 -11.92 -5.21 2.54
C GLU A 202 -12.19 -5.42 4.03
N ILE A 203 -11.51 -6.40 4.60
CA ILE A 203 -11.35 -6.56 6.04
C ILE A 203 -9.87 -6.52 6.37
N TRP A 204 -9.52 -5.82 7.44
CA TRP A 204 -8.15 -5.71 7.89
C TRP A 204 -8.07 -5.87 9.42
N HIS A 205 -6.90 -6.32 9.87
CA HIS A 205 -6.56 -6.53 11.26
C HIS A 205 -5.09 -6.21 11.52
N PHE A 206 -4.81 -5.49 12.62
CA PHE A 206 -3.46 -5.26 13.15
C PHE A 206 -3.48 -5.46 14.68
N ASN A 207 -2.52 -6.17 15.24
CA ASN A 207 -2.32 -6.07 16.66
C ASN A 207 -1.70 -4.71 17.00
N GLN A 208 -2.09 -4.14 18.15
CA GLN A 208 -1.61 -2.84 18.61
C GLN A 208 -0.65 -3.04 19.80
N PRO A 209 0.68 -3.15 19.52
CA PRO A 209 1.63 -3.61 20.53
C PRO A 209 1.80 -2.63 21.70
N PHE A 210 1.53 -1.33 21.48
CA PHE A 210 1.62 -0.31 22.51
C PHE A 210 0.27 -0.02 23.19
N LEU A 211 -0.85 -0.18 22.49
CA LEU A 211 -2.21 0.00 23.04
C LEU A 211 -2.79 -1.27 23.69
N ARG A 212 -2.07 -2.40 23.65
CA ARG A 212 -2.49 -3.71 24.20
C ARG A 212 -3.85 -4.18 23.68
N GLY A 213 -4.05 -4.06 22.37
CA GLY A 213 -5.30 -4.44 21.73
C GLY A 213 -5.12 -4.88 20.30
N HIS A 214 -6.20 -4.87 19.58
CA HIS A 214 -6.25 -5.19 18.15
C HIS A 214 -7.08 -4.12 17.45
N ALA A 215 -6.54 -3.53 16.39
CA ALA A 215 -7.29 -2.73 15.46
C ALA A 215 -7.88 -3.65 14.38
N VAL A 216 -9.18 -3.58 14.21
CA VAL A 216 -9.93 -4.34 13.19
C VAL A 216 -10.86 -3.37 12.51
N GLY A 217 -11.00 -3.48 11.21
CA GLY A 217 -11.93 -2.66 10.45
C GLY A 217 -12.34 -3.28 9.13
N ASN A 218 -13.24 -2.59 8.48
CA ASN A 218 -13.64 -2.88 7.11
C ASN A 218 -13.65 -1.61 6.28
N LEU A 219 -13.36 -1.78 4.98
CA LEU A 219 -13.33 -0.71 4.01
C LEU A 219 -14.26 -1.06 2.86
N TRP A 220 -14.95 -0.03 2.35
CA TRP A 220 -15.79 -0.12 1.15
C TRP A 220 -15.44 1.02 0.21
N ALA A 221 -15.25 0.68 -1.05
CA ALA A 221 -14.84 1.66 -2.02
C ALA A 221 -15.40 1.41 -3.41
N VAL A 222 -15.36 2.46 -4.21
CA VAL A 222 -15.65 2.43 -5.63
C VAL A 222 -14.46 2.97 -6.39
N GLY A 223 -14.16 2.35 -7.52
CA GLY A 223 -13.18 2.80 -8.50
C GLY A 223 -13.86 3.13 -9.82
N TYR A 224 -13.38 4.17 -10.49
CA TYR A 224 -13.83 4.55 -11.83
C TYR A 224 -12.65 4.71 -12.77
N THR A 225 -12.54 3.84 -13.76
CA THR A 225 -11.51 3.90 -14.80
C THR A 225 -11.90 4.92 -15.86
N VAL A 226 -11.35 6.12 -15.77
CA VAL A 226 -11.52 7.19 -16.79
C VAL A 226 -10.88 6.78 -18.11
N ARG A 227 -9.68 6.22 -18.02
CA ARG A 227 -8.89 5.65 -19.10
C ARG A 227 -7.88 4.66 -18.54
N LYS A 228 -7.27 3.80 -19.36
CA LYS A 228 -6.29 2.78 -18.91
C LYS A 228 -5.17 3.31 -18.00
N THR A 229 -4.83 4.59 -18.12
CA THR A 229 -3.77 5.25 -17.32
C THR A 229 -4.29 6.13 -16.20
N LEU A 230 -5.61 6.23 -15.98
CA LEU A 230 -6.19 7.08 -14.94
C LEU A 230 -7.41 6.40 -14.32
N VAL A 231 -7.31 6.13 -13.03
CA VAL A 231 -8.38 5.59 -12.19
C VAL A 231 -8.68 6.57 -11.08
N LEU A 232 -9.93 6.88 -10.85
CA LEU A 232 -10.41 7.65 -9.69
C LEU A 232 -10.94 6.67 -8.66
N ASP A 233 -10.81 7.00 -7.39
CA ASP A 233 -11.33 6.19 -6.30
C ASP A 233 -11.97 7.04 -5.21
N ALA A 234 -12.94 6.46 -4.49
CA ALA A 234 -13.52 7.03 -3.29
C ALA A 234 -14.06 5.91 -2.41
N GLY A 235 -14.08 6.14 -1.11
CA GLY A 235 -14.60 5.14 -0.18
C GLY A 235 -14.57 5.59 1.26
N PHE A 236 -14.86 4.65 2.12
CA PHE A 236 -14.81 4.84 3.57
C PHE A 236 -14.29 3.58 4.26
N ASN A 237 -13.68 3.78 5.40
CA ASN A 237 -13.21 2.76 6.31
C ASN A 237 -13.92 2.89 7.66
N ARG A 238 -14.29 1.76 8.25
CA ARG A 238 -14.95 1.68 9.56
C ARG A 238 -14.14 0.81 10.50
N GLY A 239 -13.59 1.43 11.55
CA GLY A 239 -13.01 0.68 12.66
C GLY A 239 -14.07 0.01 13.52
N LEU A 240 -13.82 -1.22 13.91
CA LEU A 240 -14.74 -2.11 14.64
C LEU A 240 -14.33 -2.31 16.10
N THR A 241 -13.13 -1.91 16.49
CA THR A 241 -12.59 -2.04 17.86
C THR A 241 -12.35 -0.68 18.47
N SER A 242 -12.20 -0.62 19.78
CA SER A 242 -11.91 0.63 20.51
C SER A 242 -10.52 1.19 20.24
N THR A 243 -9.62 0.37 19.71
CA THR A 243 -8.25 0.75 19.30
C THR A 243 -8.16 1.12 17.82
N SER A 244 -9.27 1.09 17.09
CA SER A 244 -9.35 1.48 15.68
C SER A 244 -9.90 2.89 15.53
N THR A 245 -9.44 3.60 14.51
CA THR A 245 -10.07 4.83 14.02
C THR A 245 -11.51 4.56 13.62
N ARG A 246 -12.44 5.31 14.18
CA ARG A 246 -13.86 4.98 14.04
C ARG A 246 -14.39 5.13 12.63
N TRP A 247 -13.99 6.20 11.95
CA TRP A 247 -14.40 6.51 10.58
C TRP A 247 -13.29 7.18 9.81
N GLU A 248 -13.11 6.73 8.60
CA GLU A 248 -12.29 7.39 7.60
C GLU A 248 -13.06 7.49 6.30
N ALA A 249 -12.93 8.61 5.60
CA ALA A 249 -13.45 8.80 4.25
C ALA A 249 -12.29 9.29 3.38
N PHE A 250 -12.22 8.79 2.15
CA PHE A 250 -11.13 9.12 1.25
C PHE A 250 -11.61 9.28 -0.19
N VAL A 251 -10.86 10.06 -0.93
CA VAL A 251 -10.98 10.22 -2.38
C VAL A 251 -9.61 10.40 -2.97
N GLY A 252 -9.39 9.85 -4.15
CA GLY A 252 -8.10 9.96 -4.81
C GLY A 252 -8.09 9.53 -6.26
N PHE A 253 -6.89 9.42 -6.79
CA PHE A 253 -6.67 8.90 -8.13
C PHE A 253 -5.35 8.18 -8.24
N THR A 254 -5.29 7.27 -9.21
CA THR A 254 -4.06 6.62 -9.66
C THR A 254 -3.79 7.05 -11.09
N TYR A 255 -2.59 7.53 -11.37
CA TYR A 255 -2.17 7.97 -12.69
C TYR A 255 -0.86 7.32 -13.12
N LEU A 256 -0.92 6.53 -14.18
CA LEU A 256 0.25 5.98 -14.85
C LEU A 256 0.73 6.97 -15.92
N LEU A 257 2.00 7.36 -15.89
CA LEU A 257 2.58 8.18 -16.95
C LEU A 257 2.44 7.45 -18.31
N PRO A 258 2.02 8.16 -19.38
CA PRO A 258 1.72 7.51 -20.66
C PRO A 258 2.98 7.04 -21.42
N HIS A 259 4.16 7.41 -20.96
CA HIS A 259 5.44 7.10 -21.58
C HIS A 259 6.33 6.27 -20.66
N ARG A 260 7.01 5.30 -21.24
CA ARG A 260 8.11 4.63 -20.57
C ARG A 260 9.23 5.64 -20.27
N LEU A 261 9.79 5.57 -19.07
CA LEU A 261 10.95 6.37 -18.70
C LEU A 261 12.25 5.73 -19.21
N PHE A 262 12.27 4.39 -19.28
CA PHE A 262 13.43 3.61 -19.76
C PHE A 262 12.98 2.23 -20.24
N GLY A 263 13.89 1.54 -20.95
CA GLY A 263 13.61 0.26 -21.60
C GLY A 263 12.99 0.44 -23.00
N LYS A 264 13.35 -0.44 -23.92
CA LYS A 264 12.78 -0.50 -25.27
C LYS A 264 11.56 -1.43 -25.31
#